data_89fca9918892eb7b88de2bb2d4d0e603
#
_entry.id   89fca9918892eb7b88de2bb2d4d0e603
#
_cell.length_a   1.000
_cell.length_b   1.000
_cell.length_c   1.000
_cell.angle_alpha   90.00
_cell.angle_beta   90.00
_cell.angle_gamma   90.00
#
_symmetry.space_group_name_H-M   'P 1'
#
loop_
_entity.id
_entity.type
_entity.pdbx_description
1 polymer ?
#
loop_
_entity_poly.entity_id
_entity_poly.type
_entity_poly.pdbx_seq_one_letter_code
_entity_poly.pdbx_strand_id
1 'polypeptide(L)'
;MLLEVVKLVAIYDCLDHVKGQIIAEIYTGDCFGAQKITERPDIFLNIANHLQNKTLFLEALQHVVGQTLQRNEDFDSLDDNVYDIVSKCINDLDAKVQETCSTLYMLGATHTTFPDFTASSIFQRYLLTNLATKRVGSGEMFATLNFISKLGSGGDLLEATSLGRLVDDAGTISNSIRTAIGYVEDSGDFSDADQPFLDTLYNAQDLQLRPDRIKATLKTLIAKAQLEIQPLLGIGAHYGYFTCVDFNGIYPWEETFREPPDVD
;
A
#
# COMPACT_ATOMS: atom_id res chain seq x y z
N MET A 1 10.60 10.65 -30.97
CA MET A 1 10.67 11.98 -31.62
C MET A 1 10.94 13.12 -30.63
N LEU A 2 10.09 13.38 -29.60
CA LEU A 2 10.35 14.50 -28.66
C LEU A 2 11.68 14.36 -27.92
N LEU A 3 12.00 13.19 -27.38
CA LEU A 3 13.27 12.91 -26.71
C LEU A 3 14.47 13.20 -27.62
N GLU A 4 14.39 12.82 -28.90
CA GLU A 4 15.46 13.07 -29.86
C GLU A 4 15.63 14.57 -30.13
N VAL A 5 14.53 15.32 -30.21
CA VAL A 5 14.59 16.78 -30.32
C VAL A 5 15.26 17.40 -29.10
N VAL A 6 14.90 16.94 -27.89
CA VAL A 6 15.50 17.44 -26.64
C VAL A 6 17.00 17.13 -26.58
N LYS A 7 17.41 15.91 -26.98
CA LYS A 7 18.83 15.53 -27.08
C LYS A 7 19.58 16.42 -28.06
N LEU A 8 19.01 16.69 -29.24
CA LEU A 8 19.62 17.59 -30.24
C LEU A 8 19.77 19.03 -29.69
N VAL A 9 18.72 19.54 -29.04
CA VAL A 9 18.73 20.89 -28.44
C VAL A 9 19.80 21.01 -27.37
N ALA A 10 20.03 19.96 -26.57
CA ALA A 10 21.10 19.90 -25.57
C ALA A 10 22.49 19.90 -26.23
N ILE A 11 22.68 19.10 -27.31
CA ILE A 11 23.94 19.05 -28.07
C ILE A 11 24.31 20.43 -28.69
N TYR A 12 23.32 21.18 -29.15
CA TYR A 12 23.56 22.49 -29.80
C TYR A 12 23.54 23.65 -28.80
N ASP A 13 23.52 23.39 -27.49
CA ASP A 13 23.52 24.40 -26.43
C ASP A 13 22.38 25.44 -26.55
N CYS A 14 21.26 25.01 -27.09
CA CYS A 14 20.07 25.84 -27.27
C CYS A 14 19.00 25.64 -26.18
N LEU A 15 19.32 24.85 -25.17
CA LEU A 15 18.35 24.37 -24.17
C LEU A 15 17.64 25.51 -23.45
N ASP A 16 18.37 26.50 -22.99
CA ASP A 16 17.82 27.64 -22.23
C ASP A 16 16.80 28.46 -23.02
N HIS A 17 16.91 28.45 -24.35
CA HIS A 17 16.01 29.20 -25.22
C HIS A 17 14.66 28.50 -25.44
N VAL A 18 14.62 27.18 -25.43
CA VAL A 18 13.43 26.39 -25.79
C VAL A 18 12.83 25.62 -24.65
N LYS A 19 13.54 25.47 -23.53
CA LYS A 19 13.13 24.67 -22.35
C LYS A 19 11.71 25.04 -21.88
N GLY A 20 11.43 26.32 -21.72
CA GLY A 20 10.12 26.78 -21.25
C GLY A 20 8.99 26.43 -22.19
N GLN A 21 9.23 26.51 -23.52
CA GLN A 21 8.22 26.15 -24.54
C GLN A 21 7.97 24.65 -24.56
N ILE A 22 9.02 23.83 -24.48
CA ILE A 22 8.88 22.35 -24.44
C ILE A 22 8.09 21.93 -23.22
N ILE A 23 8.42 22.49 -22.03
CA ILE A 23 7.71 22.18 -20.79
C ILE A 23 6.24 22.61 -20.87
N ALA A 24 5.96 23.79 -21.37
CA ALA A 24 4.59 24.26 -21.57
C ALA A 24 3.81 23.32 -22.50
N GLU A 25 4.39 22.88 -23.61
CA GLU A 25 3.78 21.95 -24.54
C GLU A 25 3.52 20.57 -23.90
N ILE A 26 4.42 20.07 -23.05
CA ILE A 26 4.24 18.81 -22.32
C ILE A 26 2.99 18.87 -21.43
N TYR A 27 2.74 19.99 -20.74
CA TYR A 27 1.61 20.10 -19.82
C TYR A 27 0.31 20.57 -20.45
N THR A 28 0.36 21.36 -21.51
CA THR A 28 -0.82 22.01 -22.11
C THR A 28 -1.14 21.53 -23.52
N GLY A 29 -0.21 20.85 -24.18
CA GLY A 29 -0.37 20.39 -25.55
C GLY A 29 -1.29 19.17 -25.66
N ASP A 30 -2.16 19.15 -26.67
CA ASP A 30 -3.06 18.03 -26.96
C ASP A 30 -2.31 16.73 -27.26
N CYS A 31 -1.07 16.84 -27.74
CA CYS A 31 -0.23 15.69 -28.10
C CYS A 31 0.54 15.09 -26.93
N PHE A 32 0.77 15.86 -25.87
CA PHE A 32 1.65 15.45 -24.79
C PHE A 32 0.99 15.45 -23.42
N GLY A 33 0.04 16.14 -23.05
CA GLY A 33 -0.68 16.26 -21.79
C GLY A 33 -0.30 15.30 -20.64
N ALA A 34 -0.66 15.59 -19.42
CA ALA A 34 -0.31 14.80 -18.23
C ALA A 34 -0.59 13.29 -18.37
N GLN A 35 -1.61 12.90 -19.15
CA GLN A 35 -1.92 11.50 -19.43
C GLN A 35 -0.76 10.78 -20.14
N LYS A 36 -0.02 11.45 -21.01
CA LYS A 36 1.12 10.86 -21.72
C LYS A 36 2.30 10.56 -20.81
N ILE A 37 2.48 11.34 -19.74
CA ILE A 37 3.50 11.08 -18.73
C ILE A 37 3.23 9.73 -18.07
N THR A 38 1.98 9.40 -17.80
CA THR A 38 1.61 8.10 -17.20
C THR A 38 1.69 6.93 -18.18
N GLU A 39 1.53 7.18 -19.47
CA GLU A 39 1.63 6.14 -20.52
C GLU A 39 3.08 5.73 -20.80
N ARG A 40 4.01 6.71 -20.81
CA ARG A 40 5.44 6.50 -21.13
C ARG A 40 6.33 7.28 -20.18
N PRO A 41 6.26 6.99 -18.87
CA PRO A 41 6.98 7.73 -17.85
C PRO A 41 8.50 7.65 -18.02
N ASP A 42 9.03 6.55 -18.57
CA ASP A 42 10.42 6.33 -18.92
C ASP A 42 10.96 7.41 -19.88
N ILE A 43 10.23 7.69 -20.95
CA ILE A 43 10.60 8.73 -21.91
C ILE A 43 10.59 10.11 -21.28
N PHE A 44 9.52 10.42 -20.49
CA PHE A 44 9.40 11.73 -19.86
C PHE A 44 10.43 11.93 -18.74
N LEU A 45 10.86 10.88 -18.08
CA LEU A 45 11.92 10.93 -17.08
C LEU A 45 13.26 11.31 -17.73
N ASN A 46 13.61 10.69 -18.87
CA ASN A 46 14.80 11.07 -19.63
C ASN A 46 14.69 12.51 -20.20
N ILE A 47 13.52 12.89 -20.71
CA ILE A 47 13.29 14.27 -21.14
C ILE A 47 13.50 15.24 -20.00
N ALA A 48 12.96 14.94 -18.82
CA ALA A 48 13.12 15.77 -17.62
C ALA A 48 14.60 15.88 -17.18
N ASN A 49 15.36 14.79 -17.30
CA ASN A 49 16.80 14.77 -17.05
C ASN A 49 17.54 15.74 -18.00
N HIS A 50 17.34 15.61 -19.30
CA HIS A 50 17.96 16.50 -20.28
C HIS A 50 17.51 17.96 -20.17
N LEU A 51 16.23 18.20 -19.85
CA LEU A 51 15.69 19.54 -19.62
C LEU A 51 16.08 20.12 -18.24
N GLN A 52 16.66 19.31 -17.35
CA GLN A 52 16.98 19.69 -15.96
C GLN A 52 15.73 20.27 -15.26
N ASN A 53 14.57 19.61 -15.42
CA ASN A 53 13.30 20.06 -14.87
C ASN A 53 12.86 19.21 -13.69
N LYS A 54 12.99 19.74 -12.48
CA LYS A 54 12.69 19.03 -11.23
C LYS A 54 11.24 18.56 -11.14
N THR A 55 10.30 19.40 -11.54
CA THR A 55 8.86 19.05 -11.44
C THR A 55 8.50 17.87 -12.34
N LEU A 56 8.88 17.95 -13.62
CA LEU A 56 8.63 16.86 -14.56
C LEU A 56 9.39 15.59 -14.17
N PHE A 57 10.62 15.74 -13.64
CA PHE A 57 11.41 14.61 -13.16
C PHE A 57 10.71 13.86 -12.04
N LEU A 58 10.25 14.57 -11.01
CA LEU A 58 9.56 13.96 -9.87
C LEU A 58 8.24 13.29 -10.28
N GLU A 59 7.47 13.95 -11.15
CA GLU A 59 6.22 13.40 -11.66
C GLU A 59 6.46 12.10 -12.46
N ALA A 60 7.39 12.14 -13.41
CA ALA A 60 7.73 10.95 -14.20
C ALA A 60 8.35 9.84 -13.33
N LEU A 61 9.22 10.19 -12.38
CA LEU A 61 9.84 9.24 -11.44
C LEU A 61 8.81 8.45 -10.65
N GLN A 62 7.79 9.12 -10.11
CA GLN A 62 6.71 8.46 -9.36
C GLN A 62 6.00 7.40 -10.22
N HIS A 63 5.77 7.70 -11.48
CA HIS A 63 5.11 6.77 -12.40
C HIS A 63 6.04 5.63 -12.84
N VAL A 64 7.30 5.91 -13.12
CA VAL A 64 8.30 4.85 -13.44
C VAL A 64 8.40 3.87 -12.28
N VAL A 65 8.69 4.36 -11.07
CA VAL A 65 8.86 3.52 -9.88
C VAL A 65 7.61 2.71 -9.58
N GLY A 66 6.42 3.34 -9.60
CA GLY A 66 5.17 2.66 -9.32
C GLY A 66 4.81 1.60 -10.35
N GLN A 67 5.02 1.86 -11.63
CA GLN A 67 4.75 0.89 -12.70
C GLN A 67 5.74 -0.26 -12.69
N THR A 68 7.03 0.00 -12.49
CA THR A 68 8.05 -1.05 -12.35
C THR A 68 7.70 -2.01 -11.20
N LEU A 69 7.38 -1.46 -10.03
CA LEU A 69 7.03 -2.26 -8.87
C LEU A 69 5.74 -3.07 -9.11
N GLN A 70 4.73 -2.46 -9.75
CA GLN A 70 3.46 -3.12 -10.07
C GLN A 70 3.63 -4.28 -11.05
N ARG A 71 4.37 -4.04 -12.15
CA ARG A 71 4.45 -4.97 -13.28
C ARG A 71 5.65 -5.90 -13.21
N ASN A 72 6.66 -5.53 -12.41
CA ASN A 72 7.98 -6.16 -12.39
C ASN A 72 8.66 -6.10 -13.77
N GLU A 73 8.51 -4.97 -14.43
CA GLU A 73 9.12 -4.69 -15.73
C GLU A 73 10.22 -3.65 -15.52
N ASP A 74 11.37 -3.89 -16.13
CA ASP A 74 12.44 -2.90 -16.18
C ASP A 74 12.22 -1.95 -17.36
N PHE A 75 12.68 -0.72 -17.22
CA PHE A 75 12.69 0.26 -18.30
C PHE A 75 14.08 0.32 -18.93
N ASP A 76 14.32 -0.49 -19.96
CA ASP A 76 15.59 -0.56 -20.69
C ASP A 76 16.00 0.76 -21.38
N SER A 77 15.06 1.72 -21.47
CA SER A 77 15.24 2.99 -22.16
C SER A 77 15.75 4.12 -21.28
N LEU A 78 15.98 3.88 -19.99
CA LEU A 78 16.47 4.91 -19.07
C LEU A 78 17.95 5.20 -19.28
N ASP A 79 18.33 6.48 -19.16
CA ASP A 79 19.73 6.90 -19.12
C ASP A 79 20.40 6.31 -17.85
N ASP A 80 21.68 5.90 -17.92
CA ASP A 80 22.37 5.19 -16.83
C ASP A 80 22.31 5.96 -15.48
N ASN A 81 22.52 7.27 -15.50
CA ASN A 81 22.48 8.11 -14.30
C ASN A 81 21.06 8.25 -13.70
N VAL A 82 20.02 8.01 -14.49
CA VAL A 82 18.63 7.99 -14.05
C VAL A 82 18.25 6.62 -13.51
N TYR A 83 18.78 5.57 -14.11
CA TYR A 83 18.52 4.18 -13.72
C TYR A 83 18.90 3.90 -12.26
N ASP A 84 20.04 4.40 -11.81
CA ASP A 84 20.49 4.22 -10.42
C ASP A 84 19.52 4.89 -9.42
N ILE A 85 19.00 6.07 -9.77
CA ILE A 85 18.01 6.78 -8.96
C ILE A 85 16.70 5.99 -8.91
N VAL A 86 16.23 5.51 -10.04
CA VAL A 86 15.00 4.72 -10.14
C VAL A 86 15.13 3.44 -9.31
N SER A 87 16.23 2.71 -9.45
CA SER A 87 16.50 1.49 -8.71
C SER A 87 16.50 1.71 -7.19
N LYS A 88 17.11 2.81 -6.74
CA LYS A 88 17.08 3.19 -5.32
C LYS A 88 15.65 3.49 -4.86
N CYS A 89 14.90 4.29 -5.61
CA CYS A 89 13.53 4.63 -5.26
C CYS A 89 12.60 3.42 -5.24
N ILE A 90 12.82 2.43 -6.11
CA ILE A 90 12.09 1.16 -6.11
C ILE A 90 12.35 0.41 -4.80
N ASN A 91 13.61 0.28 -4.39
CA ASN A 91 13.98 -0.40 -3.15
C ASN A 91 13.41 0.31 -1.92
N ASP A 92 13.45 1.65 -1.89
CA ASP A 92 12.91 2.46 -0.80
C ASP A 92 11.38 2.31 -0.71
N LEU A 93 10.68 2.29 -1.84
CA LEU A 93 9.23 2.08 -1.90
C LEU A 93 8.85 0.66 -1.48
N ASP A 94 9.59 -0.34 -1.95
CA ASP A 94 9.38 -1.75 -1.57
C ASP A 94 9.54 -1.93 -0.06
N ALA A 95 10.60 -1.39 0.54
CA ALA A 95 10.82 -1.40 1.98
C ALA A 95 9.65 -0.74 2.75
N LYS A 96 9.16 0.40 2.27
CA LYS A 96 8.04 1.13 2.87
C LYS A 96 6.73 0.32 2.81
N VAL A 97 6.47 -0.36 1.70
CA VAL A 97 5.32 -1.26 1.56
C VAL A 97 5.43 -2.44 2.54
N GLN A 98 6.61 -3.05 2.67
CA GLN A 98 6.86 -4.14 3.61
C GLN A 98 6.68 -3.69 5.06
N GLU A 99 7.21 -2.54 5.44
CA GLU A 99 7.04 -1.95 6.76
C GLU A 99 5.57 -1.72 7.10
N THR A 100 4.81 -1.12 6.17
CA THR A 100 3.38 -0.91 6.34
C THR A 100 2.65 -2.24 6.53
N CYS A 101 2.91 -3.26 5.71
CA CYS A 101 2.32 -4.58 5.86
C CYS A 101 2.66 -5.20 7.22
N SER A 102 3.91 -5.09 7.66
CA SER A 102 4.35 -5.58 8.98
C SER A 102 3.60 -4.89 10.12
N THR A 103 3.45 -3.57 10.04
CA THR A 103 2.67 -2.78 10.99
C THR A 103 1.20 -3.23 11.03
N LEU A 104 0.59 -3.46 9.87
CA LEU A 104 -0.77 -3.97 9.78
C LEU A 104 -0.93 -5.34 10.47
N TYR A 105 0.02 -6.26 10.28
CA TYR A 105 0.00 -7.56 10.97
C TYR A 105 0.13 -7.41 12.49
N MET A 106 0.87 -6.42 12.97
CA MET A 106 1.06 -6.16 14.40
C MET A 106 -0.11 -5.43 15.06
N LEU A 107 -0.98 -4.74 14.30
CA LEU A 107 -2.12 -4.00 14.85
C LEU A 107 -3.05 -4.87 15.72
N GLY A 108 -3.13 -6.17 15.43
CA GLY A 108 -3.92 -7.13 16.21
C GLY A 108 -3.18 -7.79 17.37
N ALA A 109 -1.86 -7.68 17.45
CA ALA A 109 -1.06 -8.47 18.40
C ALA A 109 -1.07 -7.93 19.84
N THR A 110 -1.53 -6.70 20.08
CA THR A 110 -1.42 -5.99 21.36
C THR A 110 -2.64 -6.08 22.27
N HIS A 111 -3.67 -6.83 21.88
CA HIS A 111 -4.94 -6.85 22.60
C HIS A 111 -4.98 -7.95 23.68
N THR A 112 -5.23 -7.51 24.92
CA THR A 112 -5.25 -8.36 26.12
C THR A 112 -6.64 -8.82 26.53
N THR A 113 -7.70 -8.26 25.92
CA THR A 113 -9.09 -8.64 26.23
C THR A 113 -9.64 -9.59 25.16
N PHE A 114 -10.51 -10.49 25.58
CA PHE A 114 -10.99 -11.57 24.70
C PHE A 114 -11.82 -11.10 23.47
N PRO A 115 -12.69 -10.03 23.52
CA PRO A 115 -13.35 -9.54 22.30
C PRO A 115 -12.38 -8.94 21.33
N ASP A 116 -11.39 -8.25 21.86
CA ASP A 116 -10.35 -7.60 21.07
C ASP A 116 -9.47 -8.67 20.40
N PHE A 117 -9.17 -9.75 21.12
CA PHE A 117 -8.44 -10.90 20.57
C PHE A 117 -9.20 -11.55 19.38
N THR A 118 -10.52 -11.75 19.51
CA THR A 118 -11.32 -12.37 18.43
C THR A 118 -11.36 -11.46 17.21
N ALA A 119 -11.62 -10.17 17.39
CA ALA A 119 -11.63 -9.19 16.32
C ALA A 119 -10.25 -9.09 15.64
N SER A 120 -9.19 -9.07 16.43
CA SER A 120 -7.81 -9.07 15.95
C SER A 120 -7.46 -10.31 15.15
N SER A 121 -7.85 -11.48 15.63
CA SER A 121 -7.64 -12.76 14.94
C SER A 121 -8.37 -12.80 13.60
N ILE A 122 -9.60 -12.29 13.55
CA ILE A 122 -10.38 -12.16 12.30
C ILE A 122 -9.67 -11.22 11.33
N PHE A 123 -9.22 -10.06 11.80
CA PHE A 123 -8.53 -9.08 10.98
C PHE A 123 -7.19 -9.61 10.48
N GLN A 124 -6.38 -10.22 11.36
CA GLN A 124 -5.12 -10.85 10.98
C GLN A 124 -5.33 -11.97 9.95
N ARG A 125 -6.33 -12.83 10.14
CA ARG A 125 -6.66 -13.88 9.17
C ARG A 125 -7.03 -13.28 7.82
N TYR A 126 -7.80 -12.20 7.82
CA TYR A 126 -8.13 -11.47 6.60
C TYR A 126 -6.88 -10.94 5.90
N LEU A 127 -5.96 -10.30 6.63
CA LEU A 127 -4.70 -9.79 6.09
C LEU A 127 -3.82 -10.93 5.55
N LEU A 128 -3.66 -12.01 6.30
CA LEU A 128 -2.87 -13.17 5.88
C LEU A 128 -3.42 -13.79 4.60
N THR A 129 -4.74 -13.92 4.49
CA THR A 129 -5.37 -14.51 3.31
C THR A 129 -5.21 -13.61 2.07
N ASN A 130 -5.26 -12.28 2.25
CA ASN A 130 -5.34 -11.35 1.13
C ASN A 130 -4.03 -10.64 0.81
N LEU A 131 -3.07 -10.54 1.74
CA LEU A 131 -1.80 -9.85 1.54
C LEU A 131 -0.59 -10.79 1.54
N ALA A 132 -0.52 -11.78 2.45
CA ALA A 132 0.68 -12.58 2.63
C ALA A 132 1.09 -13.41 1.40
N THR A 133 0.14 -13.73 0.52
CA THR A 133 0.40 -14.46 -0.72
C THR A 133 0.70 -13.55 -1.91
N LYS A 134 0.60 -12.23 -1.73
CA LYS A 134 0.80 -11.27 -2.80
C LYS A 134 2.26 -10.84 -2.88
N ARG A 135 2.75 -10.66 -4.11
CA ARG A 135 4.06 -10.05 -4.31
C ARG A 135 4.02 -8.60 -3.80
N VAL A 136 5.03 -8.23 -3.04
CA VAL A 136 5.18 -6.86 -2.52
C VAL A 136 5.15 -5.87 -3.69
N GLY A 137 4.44 -4.77 -3.50
CA GLY A 137 4.27 -3.73 -4.51
C GLY A 137 3.39 -4.09 -5.71
N SER A 138 2.93 -5.35 -5.84
CA SER A 138 2.08 -5.76 -6.98
C SER A 138 0.76 -5.00 -7.03
N GLY A 139 0.17 -4.94 -8.21
CA GLY A 139 -1.16 -4.37 -8.40
C GLY A 139 -2.25 -5.05 -7.56
N GLU A 140 -2.11 -6.34 -7.27
CA GLU A 140 -3.02 -7.07 -6.39
C GLU A 140 -2.88 -6.63 -4.94
N MET A 141 -1.66 -6.42 -4.45
CA MET A 141 -1.41 -5.88 -3.12
C MET A 141 -1.93 -4.45 -3.02
N PHE A 142 -1.64 -3.61 -4.01
CA PHE A 142 -2.18 -2.25 -4.09
C PHE A 142 -3.71 -2.25 -4.04
N ALA A 143 -4.38 -3.09 -4.83
CA ALA A 143 -5.84 -3.19 -4.84
C ALA A 143 -6.40 -3.58 -3.47
N THR A 144 -5.73 -4.51 -2.77
CA THR A 144 -6.13 -4.94 -1.42
C THR A 144 -5.97 -3.81 -0.41
N LEU A 145 -4.84 -3.11 -0.39
CA LEU A 145 -4.62 -1.98 0.52
C LEU A 145 -5.56 -0.81 0.21
N ASN A 146 -5.78 -0.51 -1.06
CA ASN A 146 -6.76 0.50 -1.49
C ASN A 146 -8.20 0.12 -1.10
N PHE A 147 -8.53 -1.17 -1.14
CA PHE A 147 -9.81 -1.66 -0.65
C PHE A 147 -9.94 -1.45 0.87
N ILE A 148 -8.92 -1.83 1.66
CA ILE A 148 -8.92 -1.63 3.12
C ILE A 148 -9.04 -0.13 3.44
N SER A 149 -8.37 0.74 2.70
CA SER A 149 -8.45 2.19 2.91
C SER A 149 -9.85 2.78 2.72
N LYS A 150 -10.73 2.07 2.01
CA LYS A 150 -12.13 2.46 1.74
C LYS A 150 -13.14 1.73 2.63
N LEU A 151 -12.72 0.73 3.42
CA LEU A 151 -13.60 0.02 4.34
C LEU A 151 -14.14 0.99 5.39
N GLY A 152 -15.43 1.03 5.57
CA GLY A 152 -16.07 1.82 6.62
C GLY A 152 -16.48 3.25 6.25
N SER A 153 -16.14 3.74 5.06
CA SER A 153 -16.64 5.02 4.55
C SER A 153 -18.13 4.97 4.11
N GLY A 154 -18.70 3.76 4.07
CA GLY A 154 -20.14 3.52 3.89
C GLY A 154 -20.55 2.33 4.77
N GLY A 155 -21.53 2.52 5.66
CA GLY A 155 -21.88 1.60 6.74
C GLY A 155 -22.12 0.12 6.38
N ASP A 156 -22.34 -0.23 5.13
CA ASP A 156 -22.72 -1.58 4.66
C ASP A 156 -21.56 -2.38 4.06
N LEU A 157 -20.37 -1.77 3.87
CA LEU A 157 -19.23 -2.45 3.24
C LEU A 157 -18.67 -3.61 4.08
N LEU A 158 -18.83 -3.54 5.41
CA LEU A 158 -18.39 -4.62 6.30
C LEU A 158 -19.27 -5.87 6.17
N GLU A 159 -20.58 -5.70 5.90
CA GLU A 159 -21.55 -6.80 5.78
C GLU A 159 -21.43 -7.53 4.43
N ALA A 160 -21.07 -6.81 3.39
CA ALA A 160 -20.90 -7.38 2.04
C ALA A 160 -19.53 -8.01 1.77
N THR A 161 -18.56 -7.86 2.69
CA THR A 161 -17.18 -8.29 2.50
C THR A 161 -16.88 -9.65 3.12
N SER A 162 -15.77 -10.27 2.72
CA SER A 162 -15.23 -11.47 3.36
C SER A 162 -14.99 -11.28 4.87
N LEU A 163 -14.72 -10.05 5.30
CA LEU A 163 -14.54 -9.69 6.70
C LEU A 163 -15.87 -9.80 7.48
N GLY A 164 -16.99 -9.32 6.92
CA GLY A 164 -18.32 -9.48 7.48
C GLY A 164 -18.71 -10.94 7.65
N ARG A 165 -18.45 -11.79 6.63
CA ARG A 165 -18.68 -13.23 6.70
C ARG A 165 -17.90 -13.91 7.83
N LEU A 166 -16.63 -13.53 8.03
CA LEU A 166 -15.81 -14.06 9.14
C LEU A 166 -16.39 -13.67 10.51
N VAL A 167 -17.01 -12.50 10.64
CA VAL A 167 -17.72 -12.09 11.88
C VAL A 167 -18.98 -12.93 12.09
N ASP A 168 -19.75 -13.15 11.06
CA ASP A 168 -20.96 -13.97 11.12
C ASP A 168 -20.63 -15.44 11.41
N ASP A 169 -19.57 -15.99 10.81
CA ASP A 169 -19.05 -17.32 11.11
C ASP A 169 -18.61 -17.45 12.57
N ALA A 170 -17.92 -16.44 13.11
CA ALA A 170 -17.53 -16.42 14.53
C ALA A 170 -18.77 -16.39 15.45
N GLY A 171 -19.80 -15.64 15.08
CA GLY A 171 -21.10 -15.62 15.79
C GLY A 171 -21.78 -17.00 15.76
N THR A 172 -21.74 -17.69 14.63
CA THR A 172 -22.32 -19.05 14.47
C THR A 172 -21.57 -20.08 15.33
N ILE A 173 -20.24 -20.04 15.34
CA ILE A 173 -19.41 -20.91 16.18
C ILE A 173 -19.71 -20.69 17.66
N SER A 174 -19.84 -19.43 18.08
CA SER A 174 -20.22 -19.07 19.45
C SER A 174 -21.56 -19.69 19.87
N ASN A 175 -22.57 -19.55 19.02
CA ASN A 175 -23.88 -20.12 19.30
C ASN A 175 -23.82 -21.64 19.38
N SER A 176 -23.02 -22.30 18.53
CA SER A 176 -22.83 -23.75 18.55
C SER A 176 -22.15 -24.21 19.84
N ILE A 177 -21.13 -23.48 20.32
CA ILE A 177 -20.46 -23.77 21.58
C ILE A 177 -21.46 -23.60 22.75
N ARG A 178 -22.25 -22.52 22.75
CA ARG A 178 -23.27 -22.27 23.77
C ARG A 178 -24.30 -23.41 23.84
N THR A 179 -24.76 -23.87 22.68
CA THR A 179 -25.68 -25.00 22.60
C THR A 179 -25.05 -26.29 23.12
N ALA A 180 -23.79 -26.54 22.77
CA ALA A 180 -23.07 -27.74 23.24
C ALA A 180 -22.90 -27.72 24.77
N ILE A 181 -22.60 -26.57 25.38
CA ILE A 181 -22.49 -26.44 26.84
C ILE A 181 -23.82 -26.70 27.51
N GLY A 182 -24.92 -26.12 26.98
CA GLY A 182 -26.26 -26.41 27.51
C GLY A 182 -26.63 -27.90 27.49
N TYR A 183 -26.25 -28.64 26.44
CA TYR A 183 -26.43 -30.08 26.37
C TYR A 183 -25.63 -30.83 27.43
N VAL A 184 -24.44 -30.41 27.71
CA VAL A 184 -23.57 -31.04 28.69
C VAL A 184 -24.07 -30.79 30.11
N GLU A 185 -24.58 -29.60 30.42
CA GLU A 185 -25.21 -29.31 31.71
C GLU A 185 -26.45 -30.14 31.97
N ASP A 186 -27.29 -30.25 30.95
CA ASP A 186 -28.54 -31.03 31.05
C ASP A 186 -28.28 -32.54 31.20
N SER A 187 -27.10 -33.02 30.74
CA SER A 187 -26.76 -34.46 30.85
C SER A 187 -26.37 -34.89 32.26
N GLY A 188 -25.98 -33.96 33.12
CA GLY A 188 -25.57 -34.26 34.52
C GLY A 188 -24.26 -35.05 34.65
N ASP A 189 -23.52 -35.21 33.56
CA ASP A 189 -22.29 -36.03 33.51
C ASP A 189 -21.03 -35.28 33.98
N PHE A 190 -21.15 -34.04 34.45
CA PHE A 190 -20.02 -33.27 34.94
C PHE A 190 -19.77 -33.46 36.41
N SER A 191 -18.50 -33.70 36.74
CA SER A 191 -18.03 -33.75 38.12
C SER A 191 -17.65 -32.32 38.62
N ASP A 192 -17.67 -32.12 39.94
CA ASP A 192 -17.18 -30.87 40.56
C ASP A 192 -15.74 -30.49 40.17
N ALA A 193 -14.95 -31.47 39.69
CA ALA A 193 -13.59 -31.27 39.21
C ALA A 193 -13.56 -30.55 37.84
N ASP A 194 -14.64 -30.60 37.08
CA ASP A 194 -14.75 -29.98 35.75
C ASP A 194 -15.34 -28.56 35.81
N GLN A 195 -15.84 -28.14 36.99
CA GLN A 195 -16.44 -26.83 37.20
C GLN A 195 -15.53 -25.65 36.81
N PRO A 196 -14.22 -25.64 37.13
CA PRO A 196 -13.34 -24.55 36.72
C PRO A 196 -13.19 -24.40 35.20
N PHE A 197 -13.33 -25.53 34.45
CA PHE A 197 -13.31 -25.52 32.99
C PHE A 197 -14.62 -24.94 32.44
N LEU A 198 -15.76 -25.34 33.01
CA LEU A 198 -17.07 -24.78 32.66
C LEU A 198 -17.12 -23.29 32.97
N ASP A 199 -16.65 -22.86 34.15
CA ASP A 199 -16.61 -21.46 34.54
C ASP A 199 -15.72 -20.64 33.56
N THR A 200 -14.63 -21.23 33.09
CA THR A 200 -13.79 -20.62 32.07
C THR A 200 -14.52 -20.47 30.74
N LEU A 201 -15.25 -21.51 30.33
CA LEU A 201 -16.07 -21.49 29.10
C LEU A 201 -17.26 -20.53 29.24
N TYR A 202 -17.92 -20.47 30.38
CA TYR A 202 -18.99 -19.52 30.68
C TYR A 202 -18.50 -18.09 30.69
N ASN A 203 -17.40 -17.81 31.36
CA ASN A 203 -16.78 -16.50 31.36
C ASN A 203 -16.33 -16.09 29.96
N ALA A 204 -15.88 -17.03 29.16
CA ALA A 204 -15.57 -16.81 27.74
C ALA A 204 -16.84 -16.52 26.92
N GLN A 205 -18.01 -17.14 27.31
CA GLN A 205 -19.29 -16.86 26.63
C GLN A 205 -19.88 -15.50 26.98
N ASP A 206 -19.95 -15.15 28.28
CA ASP A 206 -20.53 -13.88 28.73
C ASP A 206 -19.70 -12.69 28.28
N LEU A 207 -18.42 -12.92 28.15
CA LEU A 207 -17.53 -11.83 27.82
C LEU A 207 -17.56 -11.45 26.35
N GLN A 208 -18.12 -12.33 25.35
CA GLN A 208 -17.48 -11.85 24.25
C GLN A 208 -17.77 -12.11 22.84
N LEU A 209 -18.58 -12.99 22.49
CA LEU A 209 -18.92 -13.20 21.09
C LEU A 209 -20.21 -12.46 20.68
N ARG A 210 -20.42 -11.28 21.24
CA ARG A 210 -21.45 -10.38 20.72
C ARG A 210 -20.97 -9.82 19.40
N PRO A 211 -21.62 -10.18 18.27
CA PRO A 211 -21.21 -9.71 16.93
C PRO A 211 -21.01 -8.19 16.89
N ASP A 212 -21.84 -7.42 17.60
CA ASP A 212 -21.74 -5.96 17.66
C ASP A 212 -20.43 -5.46 18.28
N ARG A 213 -19.93 -6.14 19.31
CA ARG A 213 -18.64 -5.78 19.92
C ARG A 213 -17.47 -6.12 19.00
N ILE A 214 -17.52 -7.31 18.38
CA ILE A 214 -16.51 -7.70 17.39
C ILE A 214 -16.48 -6.69 16.24
N LYS A 215 -17.67 -6.31 15.72
CA LYS A 215 -17.79 -5.31 14.65
C LYS A 215 -17.26 -3.94 15.10
N ALA A 216 -17.51 -3.51 16.33
CA ALA A 216 -16.99 -2.24 16.86
C ALA A 216 -15.46 -2.25 16.98
N THR A 217 -14.87 -3.33 17.50
CA THR A 217 -13.41 -3.46 17.58
C THR A 217 -12.77 -3.56 16.18
N LEU A 218 -13.39 -4.32 15.26
CA LEU A 218 -12.94 -4.37 13.87
C LEU A 218 -12.96 -2.99 13.20
N LYS A 219 -13.98 -2.18 13.41
CA LYS A 219 -14.04 -0.80 12.90
C LYS A 219 -12.86 0.02 13.41
N THR A 220 -12.51 -0.15 14.69
CA THR A 220 -11.35 0.54 15.28
C THR A 220 -10.04 0.08 14.67
N LEU A 221 -9.86 -1.24 14.45
CA LEU A 221 -8.68 -1.80 13.81
C LEU A 221 -8.55 -1.33 12.34
N ILE A 222 -9.67 -1.33 11.60
CA ILE A 222 -9.71 -0.84 10.23
C ILE A 222 -9.35 0.64 10.19
N ALA A 223 -9.88 1.47 11.08
CA ALA A 223 -9.53 2.88 11.14
C ALA A 223 -8.03 3.11 11.41
N LYS A 224 -7.42 2.34 12.30
CA LYS A 224 -5.97 2.36 12.52
C LYS A 224 -5.22 1.91 11.26
N ALA A 225 -5.63 0.81 10.64
CA ALA A 225 -5.02 0.33 9.40
C ALA A 225 -5.09 1.37 8.27
N GLN A 226 -6.19 2.11 8.17
CA GLN A 226 -6.36 3.18 7.19
C GLN A 226 -5.35 4.31 7.39
N LEU A 227 -5.04 4.69 8.64
CA LEU A 227 -4.03 5.71 8.92
C LEU A 227 -2.63 5.26 8.48
N GLU A 228 -2.30 3.97 8.64
CA GLU A 228 -1.02 3.41 8.19
C GLU A 228 -0.93 3.29 6.66
N ILE A 229 -2.05 2.99 6.00
CA ILE A 229 -2.09 2.79 4.54
C ILE A 229 -2.13 4.13 3.79
N GLN A 230 -2.79 5.15 4.34
CA GLN A 230 -3.02 6.43 3.66
C GLN A 230 -1.76 7.07 3.06
N PRO A 231 -0.63 7.16 3.80
CA PRO A 231 0.60 7.73 3.24
C PRO A 231 1.16 6.94 2.07
N LEU A 232 0.92 5.61 2.05
CA LEU A 232 1.43 4.71 1.02
C LEU A 232 0.67 4.85 -0.30
N LEU A 233 -0.64 5.07 -0.24
CA LEU A 233 -1.46 5.17 -1.44
C LEU A 233 -1.23 6.48 -2.20
N GLY A 234 -1.04 7.60 -1.49
CA GLY A 234 -0.86 8.91 -2.11
C GLY A 234 -1.94 9.22 -3.14
N ILE A 235 -1.54 9.69 -4.32
CA ILE A 235 -2.42 9.87 -5.49
C ILE A 235 -2.60 8.59 -6.30
N GLY A 236 -1.93 7.51 -5.92
CA GLY A 236 -1.91 6.23 -6.64
C GLY A 236 -3.29 5.58 -6.79
N ALA A 237 -4.27 5.96 -5.97
CA ALA A 237 -5.65 5.47 -6.07
C ALA A 237 -6.27 5.72 -7.47
N HIS A 238 -5.81 6.74 -8.19
CA HIS A 238 -6.24 7.05 -9.55
C HIS A 238 -5.54 6.19 -10.61
N TYR A 239 -4.32 5.72 -10.32
CA TYR A 239 -3.47 5.02 -11.28
C TYR A 239 -3.41 3.51 -11.06
N GLY A 240 -3.84 3.02 -9.91
CA GLY A 240 -3.83 1.59 -9.59
C GLY A 240 -2.48 1.04 -9.14
N TYR A 241 -1.51 1.91 -8.80
CA TYR A 241 -0.20 1.57 -8.27
C TYR A 241 0.30 2.60 -7.24
N PHE A 242 1.33 2.23 -6.48
CA PHE A 242 1.92 3.11 -5.46
C PHE A 242 2.66 4.28 -6.12
N THR A 243 2.44 5.49 -5.61
CA THR A 243 3.08 6.73 -6.10
C THR A 243 3.78 7.52 -5.00
N CYS A 244 3.89 6.97 -3.78
CA CYS A 244 4.51 7.64 -2.63
C CYS A 244 6.04 7.56 -2.67
N VAL A 245 6.63 8.04 -3.74
CA VAL A 245 8.08 8.09 -3.92
C VAL A 245 8.64 9.35 -3.25
N ASP A 246 9.50 9.17 -2.24
CA ASP A 246 10.23 10.25 -1.58
C ASP A 246 11.62 10.37 -2.20
N PHE A 247 11.81 11.35 -3.07
CA PHE A 247 13.11 11.63 -3.64
C PHE A 247 13.78 12.79 -2.89
N ASN A 248 14.74 12.44 -2.03
CA ASN A 248 15.57 13.40 -1.27
C ASN A 248 17.03 13.38 -1.75
N GLY A 249 17.27 12.87 -2.96
CA GLY A 249 18.59 12.74 -3.54
C GLY A 249 19.05 13.96 -4.31
N ILE A 250 20.28 13.85 -4.84
CA ILE A 250 20.85 14.79 -5.79
C ILE A 250 20.32 14.46 -7.17
N TYR A 251 19.86 15.45 -7.92
CA TYR A 251 19.40 15.23 -9.30
C TYR A 251 20.57 14.85 -10.21
N PRO A 252 20.35 14.04 -11.27
CA PRO A 252 21.42 13.56 -12.12
C PRO A 252 22.29 14.67 -12.72
N TRP A 253 21.69 15.80 -13.04
CA TRP A 253 22.39 16.97 -13.60
C TRP A 253 23.15 17.80 -12.56
N GLU A 254 22.93 17.58 -11.27
CA GLU A 254 23.65 18.25 -10.18
C GLU A 254 24.98 17.53 -9.85
N GLU A 255 25.09 16.23 -10.15
CA GLU A 255 26.32 15.46 -9.91
C GLU A 255 27.47 15.84 -10.87
N THR A 256 27.13 16.31 -12.07
CA THR A 256 28.14 16.72 -13.07
C THR A 256 28.97 17.93 -12.68
N PHE A 257 28.57 18.66 -11.63
CA PHE A 257 29.30 19.82 -11.09
C PHE A 257 30.28 19.48 -9.96
N ARG A 258 30.42 18.21 -9.57
CA ARG A 258 31.51 17.81 -8.68
C ARG A 258 32.79 17.76 -9.50
N GLU A 259 33.66 18.74 -9.31
CA GLU A 259 35.04 18.69 -9.85
C GLU A 259 35.64 17.31 -9.48
N PRO A 260 36.33 16.63 -10.42
CA PRO A 260 37.04 15.42 -10.08
C PRO A 260 37.98 15.73 -8.89
N PRO A 261 38.13 14.80 -7.93
CA PRO A 261 39.07 15.01 -6.85
C PRO A 261 40.44 15.31 -7.46
N ASP A 262 41.03 16.41 -7.03
CA ASP A 262 42.40 16.76 -7.41
C ASP A 262 43.30 15.54 -7.23
N VAL A 263 43.76 14.99 -8.30
CA VAL A 263 44.73 13.85 -8.32
C VAL A 263 46.09 14.49 -8.11
N ASP A 264 46.50 14.55 -6.82
CA ASP A 264 47.90 14.88 -6.46
C ASP A 264 48.88 13.75 -6.89
#